data_e50bac130e9f157be40f48cd85d537bf
#
_entry.id   e50bac130e9f157be40f48cd85d537bf
#
_cell.length_a   1.000
_cell.length_b   1.000
_cell.length_c   1.000
_cell.angle_alpha   90.00
_cell.angle_beta   90.00
_cell.angle_gamma   90.00
#
_symmetry.space_group_name_H-M   'P 1'
#
loop_
_entity.id
_entity.type
_entity.pdbx_description
1 polymer ?
#
loop_
_entity_poly.entity_id
_entity_poly.type
_entity_poly.pdbx_seq_one_letter_code
_entity_poly.pdbx_strand_id
1 'polypeptide(L)'
;MNTTFFQKASENKRSISWADIFSDVWKKHRKDQRTALLTKGMGSHIPAPNRMLSDWQKPWLFARVLIAGLVLSVLIGISCVIFPGYGMLLMLCLLPAFVVPLSVMLFYWEMNIPGNISIYEALLLTLLGGCLSLTVTGIMRTVFPGISEIAFLAGPLPEELAKCLIVTIFLCRKKYNYGLQGILIGGAVGVGFSAMESAGYALQIFDIGIQNAMGTNIIIRSMADILVRRGVLAIGGHVVCAALYGGALDLIKGKGKMSPK
;
A
#
# COMPACT_ATOMS: atom_id res chain seq x y z
N MET A 1 26.41 0.72 27.36
CA MET A 1 25.66 0.95 26.10
C MET A 1 26.57 0.49 24.97
N ASN A 2 26.25 -0.65 24.30
CA ASN A 2 27.21 -1.39 23.51
C ASN A 2 27.50 -0.73 22.15
N THR A 3 28.64 -0.07 22.05
CA THR A 3 29.25 0.48 20.81
C THR A 3 29.61 -0.60 19.76
N THR A 4 29.71 -1.85 20.14
CA THR A 4 30.00 -3.01 19.27
C THR A 4 28.91 -3.36 18.26
N PHE A 5 27.65 -2.93 18.48
CA PHE A 5 26.53 -3.20 17.56
C PHE A 5 26.63 -2.37 16.29
N PHE A 6 26.94 -1.09 16.43
CA PHE A 6 27.07 -0.19 15.27
C PHE A 6 28.37 -0.41 14.48
N GLN A 7 29.44 -0.88 15.13
CA GLN A 7 30.67 -1.25 14.45
C GLN A 7 30.51 -2.48 13.56
N LYS A 8 29.83 -3.52 14.03
CA LYS A 8 29.57 -4.73 13.22
C LYS A 8 28.61 -4.48 12.03
N ALA A 9 27.70 -3.51 12.14
CA ALA A 9 26.84 -3.07 11.04
C ALA A 9 27.60 -2.24 10.00
N SER A 10 28.70 -1.58 10.40
CA SER A 10 29.56 -0.79 9.51
C SER A 10 30.50 -1.62 8.64
N GLU A 11 30.91 -2.81 9.09
CA GLU A 11 31.84 -3.67 8.37
C GLU A 11 31.22 -4.45 7.20
N ASN A 12 29.90 -4.55 7.15
CA ASN A 12 29.18 -5.26 6.07
C ASN A 12 28.37 -4.27 5.21
N LYS A 13 29.05 -3.21 4.71
CA LYS A 13 28.50 -2.30 3.70
C LYS A 13 28.31 -3.04 2.36
N ARG A 14 27.35 -3.95 2.27
CA ARG A 14 26.78 -4.31 0.97
C ARG A 14 25.93 -3.13 0.51
N SER A 15 26.45 -2.39 -0.45
CA SER A 15 25.63 -1.39 -1.16
C SER A 15 24.45 -2.13 -1.81
N ILE A 16 23.25 -1.79 -1.41
CA ILE A 16 22.02 -2.33 -2.02
C ILE A 16 22.01 -1.85 -3.46
N SER A 17 22.17 -2.78 -4.40
CA SER A 17 22.01 -2.49 -5.82
C SER A 17 20.54 -2.61 -6.19
N TRP A 18 20.05 -1.71 -7.03
CA TRP A 18 18.72 -1.84 -7.65
C TRP A 18 18.55 -3.20 -8.35
N ALA A 19 19.64 -3.76 -8.90
CA ALA A 19 19.65 -5.08 -9.49
C ALA A 19 19.29 -6.20 -8.50
N ASP A 20 19.63 -6.05 -7.21
CA ASP A 20 19.29 -7.03 -6.17
C ASP A 20 17.78 -7.10 -5.92
N ILE A 21 17.07 -5.97 -6.03
CA ILE A 21 15.61 -5.90 -5.85
C ILE A 21 14.89 -6.74 -6.91
N PHE A 22 15.40 -6.76 -8.14
CA PHE A 22 14.74 -7.47 -9.24
C PHE A 22 15.38 -8.83 -9.56
N SER A 23 16.43 -9.23 -8.86
CA SER A 23 17.25 -10.41 -9.15
C SER A 23 16.49 -11.74 -9.15
N ASP A 24 15.44 -11.84 -8.32
CA ASP A 24 14.65 -13.07 -8.14
C ASP A 24 13.30 -13.05 -8.86
N VAL A 25 12.91 -11.92 -9.47
CA VAL A 25 11.60 -11.76 -10.13
C VAL A 25 11.39 -12.78 -11.25
N TRP A 26 12.42 -13.03 -12.07
CA TRP A 26 12.34 -13.92 -13.22
C TRP A 26 12.76 -15.35 -12.94
N LYS A 27 13.29 -15.66 -11.74
CA LYS A 27 13.69 -17.02 -11.36
C LYS A 27 12.48 -17.93 -11.17
N LYS A 28 12.62 -19.19 -11.55
CA LYS A 28 11.62 -20.21 -11.25
C LYS A 28 11.73 -20.60 -9.77
N HIS A 29 10.74 -20.23 -8.96
CA HIS A 29 10.67 -20.59 -7.55
C HIS A 29 10.05 -21.97 -7.37
N ARG A 30 10.69 -22.82 -6.53
CA ARG A 30 10.18 -24.14 -6.16
C ARG A 30 8.93 -24.01 -5.28
N LYS A 31 8.17 -25.10 -5.17
CA LYS A 31 6.92 -25.12 -4.39
C LYS A 31 7.15 -24.78 -2.91
N ASP A 32 8.23 -25.34 -2.33
CA ASP A 32 8.63 -25.07 -0.94
C ASP A 32 8.95 -23.58 -0.70
N GLN A 33 9.67 -22.92 -1.62
CA GLN A 33 9.96 -21.49 -1.53
C GLN A 33 8.69 -20.62 -1.58
N ARG A 34 7.74 -20.97 -2.46
CA ARG A 34 6.45 -20.27 -2.56
C ARG A 34 5.65 -20.46 -1.28
N THR A 35 5.60 -21.69 -0.76
CA THR A 35 4.90 -21.98 0.49
C THR A 35 5.52 -21.23 1.66
N ALA A 36 6.85 -21.23 1.78
CA ALA A 36 7.55 -20.51 2.83
C ALA A 36 7.26 -18.99 2.80
N LEU A 37 7.20 -18.38 1.60
CA LEU A 37 6.82 -16.99 1.46
C LEU A 37 5.38 -16.75 1.94
N LEU A 38 4.41 -17.53 1.46
CA LEU A 38 3.00 -17.33 1.77
C LEU A 38 2.65 -17.64 3.23
N THR A 39 3.40 -18.50 3.90
CA THR A 39 3.22 -18.82 5.34
C THR A 39 4.00 -17.88 6.27
N LYS A 40 4.76 -16.93 5.72
CA LYS A 40 5.47 -15.91 6.50
C LYS A 40 4.51 -15.19 7.44
N GLY A 41 4.88 -15.09 8.71
CA GLY A 41 4.07 -14.44 9.75
C GLY A 41 2.88 -15.23 10.26
N MET A 42 2.76 -16.53 9.92
CA MET A 42 1.69 -17.42 10.42
C MET A 42 2.24 -18.38 11.49
N GLY A 43 1.56 -18.42 12.66
CA GLY A 43 1.80 -19.43 13.70
C GLY A 43 3.28 -19.66 14.03
N SER A 44 3.77 -20.87 13.80
CA SER A 44 5.16 -21.27 14.06
C SER A 44 6.20 -20.60 13.15
N HIS A 45 5.77 -19.91 12.09
CA HIS A 45 6.65 -19.19 11.16
C HIS A 45 6.89 -17.73 11.59
N ILE A 46 6.46 -17.33 12.78
CA ILE A 46 6.79 -16.03 13.36
C ILE A 46 8.21 -16.13 13.94
N PRO A 47 9.20 -15.36 13.46
CA PRO A 47 10.54 -15.40 13.97
C PRO A 47 10.61 -14.86 15.40
N ALA A 48 11.58 -15.36 16.19
CA ALA A 48 11.82 -14.81 17.51
C ALA A 48 12.22 -13.32 17.42
N PRO A 49 11.80 -12.46 18.38
CA PRO A 49 12.07 -11.02 18.32
C PRO A 49 13.55 -10.63 18.23
N ASN A 50 14.44 -11.51 18.69
CA ASN A 50 15.89 -11.27 18.71
C ASN A 50 16.62 -11.86 17.49
N ARG A 51 15.91 -12.53 16.57
CA ARG A 51 16.53 -13.09 15.37
C ARG A 51 16.64 -11.99 14.32
N MET A 52 17.83 -11.43 14.18
CA MET A 52 18.15 -10.61 13.01
C MET A 52 18.27 -11.54 11.80
N LEU A 53 17.52 -11.26 10.75
CA LEU A 53 17.76 -11.89 9.47
C LEU A 53 19.09 -11.34 8.94
N SER A 54 20.08 -12.22 8.80
CA SER A 54 21.41 -11.87 8.30
C SER A 54 21.39 -11.52 6.81
N ASP A 55 20.37 -11.98 6.09
CA ASP A 55 20.29 -11.86 4.64
C ASP A 55 19.20 -10.89 4.22
N TRP A 56 19.55 -10.06 3.23
CA TRP A 56 18.60 -9.14 2.60
C TRP A 56 17.49 -9.92 1.88
N GLN A 57 16.25 -9.54 2.10
CA GLN A 57 15.10 -10.14 1.41
C GLN A 57 15.16 -9.81 -0.09
N LYS A 58 14.96 -10.81 -0.94
CA LYS A 58 14.89 -10.66 -2.39
C LYS A 58 13.41 -10.76 -2.83
N PRO A 59 12.72 -9.63 -2.94
CA PRO A 59 11.30 -9.63 -3.29
C PRO A 59 11.11 -10.02 -4.76
N TRP A 60 10.03 -10.72 -5.08
CA TRP A 60 9.72 -11.15 -6.43
C TRP A 60 8.21 -11.19 -6.74
N LEU A 61 7.37 -11.39 -5.72
CA LEU A 61 5.93 -11.52 -5.91
C LEU A 61 5.31 -10.19 -6.35
N PHE A 62 5.73 -9.08 -5.74
CA PHE A 62 5.24 -7.74 -6.05
C PHE A 62 5.32 -7.40 -7.53
N ALA A 63 6.47 -7.70 -8.18
CA ALA A 63 6.68 -7.37 -9.58
C ALA A 63 5.84 -8.25 -10.50
N ARG A 64 5.66 -9.53 -10.16
CA ARG A 64 4.79 -10.44 -10.93
C ARG A 64 3.32 -10.02 -10.85
N VAL A 65 2.86 -9.61 -9.67
CA VAL A 65 1.50 -9.09 -9.48
C VAL A 65 1.31 -7.77 -10.25
N LEU A 66 2.32 -6.89 -10.23
CA LEU A 66 2.30 -5.67 -11.02
C LEU A 66 2.15 -5.95 -12.51
N ILE A 67 3.01 -6.81 -13.06
CA ILE A 67 2.99 -7.14 -14.49
C ILE A 67 1.66 -7.80 -14.88
N ALA A 68 1.22 -8.79 -14.11
CA ALA A 68 -0.05 -9.46 -14.36
C ALA A 68 -1.24 -8.49 -14.28
N GLY A 69 -1.25 -7.61 -13.27
CA GLY A 69 -2.27 -6.59 -13.09
C GLY A 69 -2.29 -5.56 -14.23
N LEU A 70 -1.14 -5.12 -14.71
CA LEU A 70 -1.04 -4.20 -15.86
C LEU A 70 -1.57 -4.88 -17.14
N VAL A 71 -1.20 -6.13 -17.39
CA VAL A 71 -1.73 -6.90 -18.53
C VAL A 71 -3.25 -7.02 -18.45
N LEU A 72 -3.79 -7.40 -17.29
CA LEU A 72 -5.23 -7.49 -17.07
C LEU A 72 -5.93 -6.13 -17.24
N SER A 73 -5.32 -5.04 -16.79
CA SER A 73 -5.85 -3.68 -16.97
C SER A 73 -5.96 -3.30 -18.44
N VAL A 74 -4.93 -3.62 -19.24
CA VAL A 74 -4.96 -3.41 -20.70
C VAL A 74 -6.04 -4.25 -21.36
N LEU A 75 -6.16 -5.53 -21.00
CA LEU A 75 -7.19 -6.42 -21.53
C LEU A 75 -8.60 -5.92 -21.21
N ILE A 76 -8.85 -5.43 -19.98
CA ILE A 76 -10.13 -4.82 -19.63
C ILE A 76 -10.37 -3.55 -20.43
N GLY A 77 -9.37 -2.69 -20.59
CA GLY A 77 -9.49 -1.49 -21.42
C GLY A 77 -9.88 -1.81 -22.87
N ILE A 78 -9.23 -2.80 -23.48
CA ILE A 78 -9.57 -3.30 -24.81
C ILE A 78 -11.00 -3.85 -24.83
N SER A 79 -11.37 -4.65 -23.84
CA SER A 79 -12.72 -5.22 -23.73
C SER A 79 -13.80 -4.14 -23.60
N CYS A 80 -13.53 -3.05 -22.87
CA CYS A 80 -14.44 -1.91 -22.78
C CYS A 80 -14.70 -1.23 -24.12
N VAL A 81 -13.69 -1.18 -25.00
CA VAL A 81 -13.83 -0.61 -26.35
C VAL A 81 -14.64 -1.53 -27.28
N ILE A 82 -14.39 -2.84 -27.20
CA ILE A 82 -15.03 -3.83 -28.09
C ILE A 82 -16.47 -4.16 -27.64
N PHE A 83 -16.66 -4.29 -26.32
CA PHE A 83 -17.93 -4.69 -25.71
C PHE A 83 -18.34 -3.65 -24.65
N PRO A 84 -18.73 -2.42 -25.08
CA PRO A 84 -19.07 -1.37 -24.14
C PRO A 84 -20.28 -1.77 -23.30
N GLY A 85 -20.13 -1.70 -21.97
CA GLY A 85 -21.19 -2.00 -21.03
C GLY A 85 -20.84 -1.53 -19.61
N TYR A 86 -21.84 -1.22 -18.79
CA TYR A 86 -21.66 -0.71 -17.44
C TYR A 86 -20.75 -1.61 -16.59
N GLY A 87 -20.93 -2.94 -16.66
CA GLY A 87 -20.11 -3.89 -15.92
C GLY A 87 -18.64 -3.82 -16.28
N MET A 88 -18.31 -3.67 -17.57
CA MET A 88 -16.92 -3.54 -18.03
C MET A 88 -16.30 -2.21 -17.60
N LEU A 89 -17.05 -1.13 -17.64
CA LEU A 89 -16.61 0.17 -17.16
C LEU A 89 -16.36 0.18 -15.65
N LEU A 90 -17.19 -0.51 -14.87
CA LEU A 90 -16.94 -0.72 -13.43
C LEU A 90 -15.65 -1.52 -13.18
N MET A 91 -15.39 -2.56 -13.97
CA MET A 91 -14.13 -3.31 -13.88
C MET A 91 -12.93 -2.44 -14.23
N LEU A 92 -13.06 -1.55 -15.21
CA LEU A 92 -12.03 -0.57 -15.56
C LEU A 92 -11.78 0.44 -14.43
N CYS A 93 -12.80 0.81 -13.65
CA CYS A 93 -12.61 1.65 -12.46
C CYS A 93 -11.83 0.92 -11.35
N LEU A 94 -12.23 -0.31 -11.05
CA LEU A 94 -11.78 -1.02 -9.86
C LEU A 94 -10.41 -1.67 -10.04
N LEU A 95 -10.25 -2.51 -11.05
CA LEU A 95 -9.06 -3.36 -11.17
C LEU A 95 -7.78 -2.54 -11.33
N PRO A 96 -7.66 -1.60 -12.29
CA PRO A 96 -6.42 -0.83 -12.45
C PRO A 96 -6.08 0.05 -11.23
N ALA A 97 -7.10 0.54 -10.51
CA ALA A 97 -6.90 1.35 -9.30
C ALA A 97 -6.13 0.60 -8.20
N PHE A 98 -6.29 -0.72 -8.12
CA PHE A 98 -5.63 -1.56 -7.13
C PHE A 98 -4.27 -2.11 -7.57
N VAL A 99 -3.96 -2.16 -8.85
CA VAL A 99 -2.76 -2.84 -9.38
C VAL A 99 -1.47 -2.29 -8.78
N VAL A 100 -1.21 -1.00 -8.93
CA VAL A 100 0.03 -0.38 -8.45
C VAL A 100 0.06 -0.34 -6.91
N PRO A 101 -0.99 0.17 -6.22
CA PRO A 101 -0.98 0.20 -4.76
C PRO A 101 -0.80 -1.19 -4.13
N LEU A 102 -1.50 -2.20 -4.62
CA LEU A 102 -1.38 -3.58 -4.10
C LEU A 102 0.02 -4.15 -4.32
N SER A 103 0.63 -3.87 -5.48
CA SER A 103 2.01 -4.30 -5.75
C SER A 103 3.01 -3.64 -4.81
N VAL A 104 2.83 -2.37 -4.47
CA VAL A 104 3.66 -1.65 -3.49
C VAL A 104 3.46 -2.24 -2.09
N MET A 105 2.23 -2.58 -1.69
CA MET A 105 1.97 -3.27 -0.42
C MET A 105 2.68 -4.63 -0.36
N LEU A 106 2.61 -5.40 -1.45
CA LEU A 106 3.33 -6.68 -1.52
C LEU A 106 4.84 -6.49 -1.41
N PHE A 107 5.40 -5.44 -2.03
CA PHE A 107 6.80 -5.09 -1.88
C PHE A 107 7.16 -4.83 -0.41
N TYR A 108 6.41 -3.98 0.31
CA TYR A 108 6.63 -3.73 1.73
C TYR A 108 6.49 -4.99 2.58
N TRP A 109 5.53 -5.85 2.24
CA TRP A 109 5.33 -7.11 2.95
C TRP A 109 6.48 -8.11 2.71
N GLU A 110 6.97 -8.25 1.48
CA GLU A 110 8.13 -9.08 1.16
C GLU A 110 9.39 -8.55 1.86
N MET A 111 9.56 -7.21 1.90
CA MET A 111 10.69 -6.53 2.53
C MET A 111 10.57 -6.41 4.05
N ASN A 112 9.44 -6.80 4.65
CA ASN A 112 9.25 -6.74 6.09
C ASN A 112 10.22 -7.67 6.80
N ILE A 113 11.34 -7.10 7.27
CA ILE A 113 12.44 -7.81 7.93
C ILE A 113 11.97 -8.63 9.13
N PRO A 114 11.11 -8.12 10.05
CA PRO A 114 10.58 -8.93 11.14
C PRO A 114 9.83 -10.19 10.70
N GLY A 115 9.21 -10.18 9.53
CA GLY A 115 8.47 -11.32 9.01
C GLY A 115 7.31 -11.81 9.88
N ASN A 116 6.78 -10.93 10.72
CA ASN A 116 5.79 -11.22 11.76
C ASN A 116 4.34 -10.95 11.35
N ILE A 117 4.12 -10.38 10.17
CA ILE A 117 2.81 -10.05 9.62
C ILE A 117 2.53 -10.96 8.43
N SER A 118 1.42 -11.69 8.48
CA SER A 118 1.01 -12.56 7.37
C SER A 118 0.45 -11.76 6.21
N ILE A 119 0.44 -12.34 5.01
CA ILE A 119 -0.18 -11.72 3.83
C ILE A 119 -1.67 -11.44 4.06
N TYR A 120 -2.38 -12.36 4.72
CA TYR A 120 -3.79 -12.16 5.10
C TYR A 120 -3.97 -10.91 5.97
N GLU A 121 -3.12 -10.75 6.96
CA GLU A 121 -3.16 -9.60 7.85
C GLU A 121 -2.80 -8.29 7.14
N ALA A 122 -1.79 -8.31 6.27
CA ALA A 122 -1.43 -7.15 5.46
C ALA A 122 -2.59 -6.72 4.55
N LEU A 123 -3.28 -7.66 3.90
CA LEU A 123 -4.48 -7.40 3.10
C LEU A 123 -5.64 -6.85 3.95
N LEU A 124 -5.86 -7.42 5.14
CA LEU A 124 -6.89 -6.94 6.06
C LEU A 124 -6.60 -5.51 6.52
N LEU A 125 -5.34 -5.19 6.87
CA LEU A 125 -4.92 -3.85 7.23
C LEU A 125 -5.12 -2.86 6.05
N THR A 126 -4.85 -3.31 4.83
CA THR A 126 -5.08 -2.52 3.61
C THR A 126 -6.56 -2.19 3.43
N LEU A 127 -7.43 -3.18 3.48
CA LEU A 127 -8.87 -2.98 3.29
C LEU A 127 -9.48 -2.15 4.41
N LEU A 128 -9.28 -2.55 5.66
CA LEU A 128 -9.82 -1.82 6.82
C LEU A 128 -9.19 -0.43 6.93
N GLY A 129 -7.88 -0.33 6.73
CA GLY A 129 -7.17 0.94 6.79
C GLY A 129 -7.65 1.93 5.74
N GLY A 130 -7.85 1.47 4.52
CA GLY A 130 -8.39 2.29 3.43
C GLY A 130 -9.82 2.76 3.73
N CYS A 131 -10.74 1.83 4.05
CA CYS A 131 -12.13 2.16 4.35
C CYS A 131 -12.25 3.13 5.53
N LEU A 132 -11.57 2.83 6.64
CA LEU A 132 -11.64 3.67 7.85
C LEU A 132 -11.04 5.05 7.61
N SER A 133 -9.90 5.14 6.91
CA SER A 133 -9.26 6.43 6.62
C SER A 133 -10.15 7.30 5.72
N LEU A 134 -10.75 6.73 4.67
CA LEU A 134 -11.69 7.46 3.81
C LEU A 134 -12.92 7.92 4.59
N THR A 135 -13.47 7.07 5.45
CA THR A 135 -14.62 7.42 6.30
C THR A 135 -14.27 8.59 7.23
N VAL A 136 -13.13 8.52 7.91
CA VAL A 136 -12.66 9.59 8.81
C VAL A 136 -12.40 10.87 8.01
N THR A 137 -11.80 10.79 6.84
CA THR A 137 -11.60 11.94 5.94
C THR A 137 -12.93 12.61 5.58
N GLY A 138 -13.95 11.82 5.22
CA GLY A 138 -15.29 12.31 4.93
C GLY A 138 -15.92 13.02 6.12
N ILE A 139 -15.85 12.42 7.31
CA ILE A 139 -16.33 13.02 8.56
C ILE A 139 -15.62 14.35 8.83
N MET A 140 -14.28 14.39 8.72
CA MET A 140 -13.51 15.61 8.96
C MET A 140 -13.90 16.74 8.02
N ARG A 141 -14.09 16.45 6.73
CA ARG A 141 -14.54 17.45 5.75
C ARG A 141 -15.95 17.98 6.04
N THR A 142 -16.82 17.12 6.58
CA THR A 142 -18.18 17.50 6.94
C THR A 142 -18.24 18.35 8.22
N VAL A 143 -17.45 17.94 9.24
CA VAL A 143 -17.45 18.60 10.56
C VAL A 143 -16.68 19.93 10.53
N PHE A 144 -15.63 20.01 9.70
CA PHE A 144 -14.76 21.18 9.60
C PHE A 144 -14.74 21.75 8.17
N PRO A 145 -15.85 22.30 7.68
CA PRO A 145 -15.95 22.80 6.30
C PRO A 145 -14.96 23.92 6.00
N GLY A 146 -14.55 24.72 6.99
CA GLY A 146 -13.55 25.78 6.83
C GLY A 146 -12.16 25.30 6.39
N ILE A 147 -11.81 24.03 6.60
CA ILE A 147 -10.56 23.46 6.05
C ILE A 147 -10.59 23.45 4.52
N SER A 148 -11.78 23.30 3.94
CA SER A 148 -11.97 23.28 2.48
C SER A 148 -11.78 24.66 1.82
N GLU A 149 -11.79 25.73 2.59
CA GLU A 149 -11.57 27.10 2.09
C GLU A 149 -10.08 27.38 1.85
N ILE A 150 -9.18 26.63 2.49
CA ILE A 150 -7.74 26.75 2.30
C ILE A 150 -7.33 25.77 1.21
N ALA A 151 -7.35 26.20 -0.05
CA ALA A 151 -7.27 25.36 -1.24
C ALA A 151 -6.18 24.27 -1.21
N PHE A 152 -4.95 24.59 -0.76
CA PHE A 152 -3.85 23.61 -0.75
C PHE A 152 -3.90 22.63 0.44
N LEU A 153 -4.68 22.93 1.50
CA LEU A 153 -4.87 22.06 2.67
C LEU A 153 -6.16 21.26 2.60
N ALA A 154 -7.12 21.68 1.77
CA ALA A 154 -8.45 21.09 1.69
C ALA A 154 -8.47 19.58 1.39
N GLY A 155 -7.55 19.11 0.54
CA GLY A 155 -7.39 17.68 0.23
C GLY A 155 -6.42 16.98 1.18
N PRO A 156 -5.12 17.34 1.15
CA PRO A 156 -4.08 16.55 1.81
C PRO A 156 -4.19 16.48 3.33
N LEU A 157 -4.58 17.56 4.01
CA LEU A 157 -4.55 17.63 5.47
C LEU A 157 -5.54 16.65 6.14
N PRO A 158 -6.85 16.65 5.80
CA PRO A 158 -7.79 15.69 6.36
C PRO A 158 -7.41 14.25 6.05
N GLU A 159 -6.88 13.99 4.86
CA GLU A 159 -6.50 12.66 4.40
C GLU A 159 -5.30 12.11 5.17
N GLU A 160 -4.23 12.90 5.34
CA GLU A 160 -3.05 12.46 6.07
C GLU A 160 -3.34 12.32 7.58
N LEU A 161 -4.13 13.22 8.17
CA LEU A 161 -4.56 13.11 9.57
C LEU A 161 -5.40 11.86 9.79
N ALA A 162 -6.37 11.57 8.91
CA ALA A 162 -7.19 10.37 9.00
C ALA A 162 -6.35 9.09 8.92
N LYS A 163 -5.44 8.99 7.94
CA LYS A 163 -4.51 7.86 7.81
C LYS A 163 -3.61 7.71 9.03
N CYS A 164 -3.03 8.81 9.52
CA CYS A 164 -2.18 8.81 10.71
C CYS A 164 -2.94 8.29 11.95
N LEU A 165 -4.19 8.73 12.15
CA LEU A 165 -5.06 8.23 13.22
C LEU A 165 -5.28 6.72 13.11
N ILE A 166 -5.62 6.21 11.94
CA ILE A 166 -5.88 4.77 11.74
C ILE A 166 -4.61 3.94 11.94
N VAL A 167 -3.45 4.40 11.42
CA VAL A 167 -2.15 3.76 11.64
C VAL A 167 -1.83 3.71 13.13
N THR A 168 -2.06 4.80 13.86
CA THR A 168 -1.86 4.86 15.32
C THR A 168 -2.72 3.83 16.03
N ILE A 169 -4.02 3.73 15.71
CA ILE A 169 -4.94 2.75 16.29
C ILE A 169 -4.44 1.31 16.03
N PHE A 170 -3.97 1.02 14.84
CA PHE A 170 -3.44 -0.31 14.53
C PHE A 170 -2.15 -0.61 15.30
N LEU A 171 -1.23 0.36 15.39
CA LEU A 171 0.02 0.20 16.13
C LEU A 171 -0.18 0.06 17.64
N CYS A 172 -1.27 0.58 18.22
CA CYS A 172 -1.59 0.41 19.63
C CYS A 172 -1.88 -1.04 20.04
N ARG A 173 -2.10 -1.94 19.09
CA ARG A 173 -2.33 -3.36 19.39
C ARG A 173 -1.06 -4.01 19.95
N LYS A 174 -1.18 -4.79 21.04
CA LYS A 174 -0.06 -5.52 21.67
C LYS A 174 0.68 -6.48 20.73
N LYS A 175 0.02 -6.92 19.68
CA LYS A 175 0.55 -7.85 18.69
C LYS A 175 1.76 -7.29 17.94
N TYR A 176 1.84 -5.98 17.80
CA TYR A 176 2.88 -5.30 17.03
C TYR A 176 4.01 -4.79 17.94
N ASN A 177 4.92 -5.71 18.32
CA ASN A 177 6.03 -5.43 19.23
C ASN A 177 7.41 -5.59 18.57
N TYR A 178 7.46 -5.68 17.23
CA TYR A 178 8.70 -5.79 16.47
C TYR A 178 9.05 -4.41 15.91
N GLY A 179 10.32 -4.03 15.95
CA GLY A 179 10.76 -2.76 15.36
C GLY A 179 10.57 -2.73 13.84
N LEU A 180 10.28 -1.58 13.29
CA LEU A 180 10.09 -1.28 11.86
C LEU A 180 8.88 -1.93 11.17
N GLN A 181 8.01 -2.62 11.90
CA GLN A 181 6.75 -3.13 11.35
C GLN A 181 5.76 -2.01 11.00
N GLY A 182 5.92 -0.84 11.63
CA GLY A 182 5.10 0.34 11.37
C GLY A 182 5.17 0.82 9.93
N ILE A 183 6.29 0.59 9.24
CA ILE A 183 6.44 0.89 7.80
C ILE A 183 5.43 0.06 6.99
N LEU A 184 5.32 -1.24 7.26
CA LEU A 184 4.36 -2.09 6.56
C LEU A 184 2.92 -1.73 6.93
N ILE A 185 2.63 -1.46 8.21
CA ILE A 185 1.28 -1.10 8.67
C ILE A 185 0.84 0.22 8.06
N GLY A 186 1.70 1.24 8.11
CA GLY A 186 1.44 2.53 7.49
C GLY A 186 1.29 2.41 5.97
N GLY A 187 2.22 1.71 5.32
CA GLY A 187 2.15 1.44 3.89
C GLY A 187 0.86 0.73 3.49
N ALA A 188 0.40 -0.27 4.25
CA ALA A 188 -0.85 -0.98 3.99
C ALA A 188 -2.07 -0.04 4.06
N VAL A 189 -2.15 0.82 5.08
CA VAL A 189 -3.22 1.84 5.20
C VAL A 189 -3.18 2.81 4.01
N GLY A 190 -1.98 3.32 3.67
CA GLY A 190 -1.79 4.22 2.54
C GLY A 190 -2.16 3.60 1.19
N VAL A 191 -1.85 2.31 0.99
CA VAL A 191 -2.25 1.53 -0.20
C VAL A 191 -3.76 1.44 -0.31
N GLY A 192 -4.44 1.05 0.78
CA GLY A 192 -5.89 0.92 0.80
C GLY A 192 -6.58 2.25 0.48
N PHE A 193 -6.13 3.33 1.12
CA PHE A 193 -6.61 4.68 0.85
C PHE A 193 -6.42 5.06 -0.62
N SER A 194 -5.18 4.96 -1.13
CA SER A 194 -4.84 5.35 -2.51
C SER A 194 -5.61 4.55 -3.57
N ALA A 195 -5.79 3.24 -3.36
CA ALA A 195 -6.53 2.39 -4.29
C ALA A 195 -8.02 2.78 -4.35
N MET A 196 -8.67 2.89 -3.18
CA MET A 196 -10.10 3.23 -3.09
C MET A 196 -10.39 4.64 -3.59
N GLU A 197 -9.52 5.59 -3.25
CA GLU A 197 -9.62 6.97 -3.74
C GLU A 197 -9.46 7.03 -5.26
N SER A 198 -8.51 6.30 -5.83
CA SER A 198 -8.30 6.23 -7.27
C SER A 198 -9.49 5.62 -8.00
N ALA A 199 -10.10 4.57 -7.44
CA ALA A 199 -11.35 4.01 -7.96
C ALA A 199 -12.49 5.04 -7.88
N GLY A 200 -12.58 5.81 -6.78
CA GLY A 200 -13.55 6.89 -6.61
C GLY A 200 -13.43 7.97 -7.69
N TYR A 201 -12.21 8.42 -8.00
CA TYR A 201 -11.99 9.38 -9.10
C TYR A 201 -12.37 8.81 -10.47
N ALA A 202 -12.08 7.55 -10.74
CA ALA A 202 -12.47 6.92 -11.99
C ALA A 202 -14.00 6.79 -12.09
N LEU A 203 -14.70 6.45 -11.01
CA LEU A 203 -16.16 6.41 -10.93
C LEU A 203 -16.77 7.80 -11.12
N GLN A 204 -16.16 8.84 -10.55
CA GLN A 204 -16.62 10.23 -10.75
C GLN A 204 -16.53 10.66 -12.21
N ILE A 205 -15.44 10.32 -12.91
CA ILE A 205 -15.29 10.59 -14.34
C ILE A 205 -16.37 9.84 -15.15
N PHE A 206 -16.62 8.58 -14.79
CA PHE A 206 -17.68 7.79 -15.40
C PHE A 206 -19.05 8.46 -15.24
N ASP A 207 -19.41 8.86 -14.02
CA ASP A 207 -20.67 9.51 -13.71
C ASP A 207 -20.85 10.85 -14.45
N ILE A 208 -19.82 11.70 -14.42
CA ILE A 208 -19.81 12.97 -15.18
C ILE A 208 -19.97 12.70 -16.69
N GLY A 209 -19.32 11.67 -17.21
CA GLY A 209 -19.42 11.31 -18.63
C GLY A 209 -20.85 10.91 -19.02
N ILE A 210 -21.52 10.13 -18.18
CA ILE A 210 -22.93 9.75 -18.41
C ILE A 210 -23.87 10.95 -18.31
N GLN A 211 -23.73 11.78 -17.26
CA GLN A 211 -24.58 12.97 -17.07
C GLN A 211 -24.47 13.97 -18.23
N ASN A 212 -23.30 14.10 -18.82
CA ASN A 212 -23.05 15.00 -19.96
C ASN A 212 -23.22 14.32 -21.33
N ALA A 213 -23.76 13.11 -21.38
CA ALA A 213 -23.96 12.33 -22.61
C ALA A 213 -22.68 12.21 -23.48
N MET A 214 -21.52 12.08 -22.83
CA MET A 214 -20.24 11.93 -23.53
C MET A 214 -20.16 10.58 -24.25
N GLY A 215 -19.48 10.56 -25.38
CA GLY A 215 -19.24 9.29 -26.10
C GLY A 215 -18.43 8.30 -25.24
N THR A 216 -18.79 7.01 -25.29
CA THR A 216 -18.17 5.94 -24.48
C THR A 216 -16.65 5.91 -24.58
N ASN A 217 -16.09 6.13 -25.77
CA ASN A 217 -14.65 6.16 -25.99
C ASN A 217 -13.96 7.33 -25.24
N ILE A 218 -14.63 8.46 -25.10
CA ILE A 218 -14.12 9.62 -24.36
C ILE A 218 -14.09 9.27 -22.86
N ILE A 219 -15.16 8.66 -22.36
CA ILE A 219 -15.26 8.22 -20.98
C ILE A 219 -14.13 7.23 -20.64
N ILE A 220 -13.96 6.17 -21.45
CA ILE A 220 -12.92 5.15 -21.27
C ILE A 220 -11.53 5.79 -21.25
N ARG A 221 -11.24 6.68 -22.19
CA ARG A 221 -9.95 7.36 -22.29
C ARG A 221 -9.68 8.23 -21.05
N SER A 222 -10.65 9.00 -20.60
CA SER A 222 -10.52 9.87 -19.43
C SER A 222 -10.34 9.06 -18.12
N MET A 223 -11.06 7.92 -18.01
CA MET A 223 -10.87 6.99 -16.89
C MET A 223 -9.48 6.36 -16.89
N ALA A 224 -9.00 5.92 -18.06
CA ALA A 224 -7.66 5.35 -18.18
C ALA A 224 -6.57 6.38 -17.85
N ASP A 225 -6.71 7.63 -18.32
CA ASP A 225 -5.75 8.70 -18.03
C ASP A 225 -5.64 9.00 -16.52
N ILE A 226 -6.78 9.15 -15.81
CA ILE A 226 -6.74 9.39 -14.37
C ILE A 226 -6.14 8.20 -13.61
N LEU A 227 -6.46 6.97 -13.99
CA LEU A 227 -5.95 5.77 -13.34
C LEU A 227 -4.44 5.62 -13.53
N VAL A 228 -3.91 5.93 -14.71
CA VAL A 228 -2.45 5.92 -14.97
C VAL A 228 -1.76 6.99 -14.12
N ARG A 229 -2.25 8.23 -14.13
CA ARG A 229 -1.68 9.33 -13.33
C ARG A 229 -1.69 8.99 -11.84
N ARG A 230 -2.80 8.51 -11.32
CA ARG A 230 -2.94 8.13 -9.92
C ARG A 230 -2.10 6.91 -9.55
N GLY A 231 -1.97 5.93 -10.46
CA GLY A 231 -1.08 4.79 -10.27
C GLY A 231 0.38 5.21 -10.11
N VAL A 232 0.87 6.15 -10.92
CA VAL A 232 2.23 6.70 -10.78
C VAL A 232 2.37 7.47 -9.46
N LEU A 233 1.42 8.33 -9.12
CA LEU A 233 1.43 9.13 -7.89
C LEU A 233 1.30 8.26 -6.62
N ALA A 234 0.64 7.11 -6.70
CA ALA A 234 0.49 6.19 -5.57
C ALA A 234 1.85 5.73 -5.00
N ILE A 235 2.87 5.58 -5.87
CA ILE A 235 4.21 5.11 -5.47
C ILE A 235 4.89 6.11 -4.52
N GLY A 236 4.80 7.41 -4.79
CA GLY A 236 5.49 8.46 -4.04
C GLY A 236 4.61 9.30 -3.12
N GLY A 237 3.29 9.13 -3.18
CA GLY A 237 2.31 9.92 -2.43
C GLY A 237 1.87 9.26 -1.12
N HIS A 238 0.57 8.99 -1.00
CA HIS A 238 -0.08 8.50 0.22
C HIS A 238 0.58 7.26 0.84
N VAL A 239 1.10 6.34 0.01
CA VAL A 239 1.72 5.09 0.49
C VAL A 239 3.02 5.37 1.22
N VAL A 240 3.91 6.19 0.62
CA VAL A 240 5.20 6.53 1.22
C VAL A 240 5.01 7.40 2.46
N CYS A 241 4.15 8.41 2.40
CA CYS A 241 3.85 9.25 3.57
C CYS A 241 3.34 8.40 4.73
N ALA A 242 2.37 7.52 4.47
CA ALA A 242 1.81 6.63 5.50
C ALA A 242 2.85 5.64 6.05
N ALA A 243 3.73 5.10 5.21
CA ALA A 243 4.82 4.24 5.65
C ALA A 243 5.84 4.98 6.52
N LEU A 244 6.19 6.22 6.17
CA LEU A 244 7.15 7.04 6.92
C LEU A 244 6.64 7.37 8.33
N TYR A 245 5.43 7.92 8.46
CA TYR A 245 4.94 8.21 9.80
C TYR A 245 4.56 6.95 10.57
N GLY A 246 4.14 5.87 9.91
CA GLY A 246 3.96 4.58 10.55
C GLY A 246 5.26 4.02 11.12
N GLY A 247 6.37 4.11 10.40
CA GLY A 247 7.71 3.78 10.89
C GLY A 247 8.16 4.66 12.04
N ALA A 248 7.94 5.97 11.95
CA ALA A 248 8.27 6.92 13.02
C ALA A 248 7.48 6.64 14.31
N LEU A 249 6.18 6.39 14.20
CA LEU A 249 5.32 6.04 15.34
C LEU A 249 5.75 4.72 15.99
N ASP A 250 6.15 3.73 15.21
CA ASP A 250 6.62 2.44 15.73
C ASP A 250 7.95 2.58 16.48
N LEU A 251 8.86 3.44 16.00
CA LEU A 251 10.11 3.78 16.69
C LEU A 251 9.84 4.49 18.04
N ILE A 252 8.89 5.43 18.09
CA ILE A 252 8.49 6.14 19.31
C ILE A 252 7.85 5.18 20.31
N LYS A 253 7.00 4.28 19.82
CA LYS A 253 6.36 3.24 20.64
C LYS A 253 7.39 2.34 21.35
N GLY A 254 8.52 2.05 20.67
CA GLY A 254 9.54 1.17 21.20
C GLY A 254 9.02 -0.25 21.42
N LYS A 255 9.57 -0.94 22.45
CA LYS A 255 9.15 -2.31 22.83
C LYS A 255 7.91 -2.35 23.75
N GLY A 256 7.29 -1.22 24.02
CA GLY A 256 6.17 -1.07 24.94
C GLY A 256 4.83 -0.76 24.26
N LYS A 257 3.76 -0.63 25.08
CA LYS A 257 2.52 -0.02 24.63
C LYS A 257 2.73 1.49 24.47
N MET A 258 2.13 2.12 23.45
CA MET A 258 1.91 3.56 23.51
C MET A 258 1.05 3.84 24.75
N SER A 259 1.63 4.50 25.74
CA SER A 259 0.89 5.09 26.85
C SER A 259 0.74 6.57 26.53
N PRO A 260 -0.47 7.12 26.56
CA PRO A 260 -0.60 8.57 26.62
C PRO A 260 0.06 9.01 27.93
N LYS A 261 1.15 9.76 27.81
CA LYS A 261 1.71 10.53 28.91
C LYS A 261 1.06 11.88 28.93
#